data_7e88d9de21fd9fe40068b37f90c4722b
#
_entry.id   7e88d9de21fd9fe40068b37f90c4722b
#
_cell.length_a   1.000
_cell.length_b   1.000
_cell.length_c   1.000
_cell.angle_alpha   90.00
_cell.angle_beta   90.00
_cell.angle_gamma   90.00
#
_symmetry.space_group_name_H-M   'P 1'
#
loop_
_entity.id
_entity.type
_entity.pdbx_description
1 polymer ?
#
loop_
_entity_poly.entity_id
_entity_poly.type
_entity_poly.pdbx_seq_one_letter_code
_entity_poly.pdbx_strand_id
1 'polypeptide(L)'
;MIGVVVPNLVTHYYAAVLDGIEDEARKEGYSVISANTHEDTDAEIRAIDNFISLHVEGIIACLSQNTTDYSHFEEISNMGIPLVFFGRTCLTDRFSSVTANGDEAAFQATQHLIDTGSRRIAFIGGPNHLDMVKRRKHGYLEALRENRIAIDRNLVACEKIDYQWAMDATTRLLQQEDRPDAILAFNDIITFAAFTAIKQQGLRIPEDVALIGFTDDVHAQYVTPRMSAIEDQSHQMGQTACQLLLKTINGDSKIYRKIVPQKLVIRETSARK
;
A
#
# COMPACT_ATOMS: atom_id res chain seq x y z
N MET A 1 -17.82 2.17 -20.86
CA MET A 1 -16.99 3.08 -20.00
C MET A 1 -16.82 2.46 -18.63
N ILE A 2 -15.63 2.56 -18.02
CA ILE A 2 -15.31 1.99 -16.71
C ILE A 2 -15.08 3.12 -15.71
N GLY A 3 -15.70 3.05 -14.52
CA GLY A 3 -15.45 3.95 -13.39
C GLY A 3 -14.30 3.47 -12.52
N VAL A 4 -13.42 4.36 -12.07
CA VAL A 4 -12.31 4.03 -11.15
C VAL A 4 -12.32 4.95 -9.94
N VAL A 5 -12.50 4.39 -8.75
CA VAL A 5 -12.44 5.13 -7.48
C VAL A 5 -11.05 4.93 -6.86
N VAL A 6 -10.35 6.04 -6.61
CA VAL A 6 -9.03 6.04 -5.97
C VAL A 6 -9.00 6.99 -4.78
N PRO A 7 -8.34 6.62 -3.67
CA PRO A 7 -8.28 7.47 -2.48
C PRO A 7 -7.38 8.70 -2.64
N ASN A 8 -6.34 8.64 -3.47
CA ASN A 8 -5.39 9.74 -3.63
C ASN A 8 -4.60 9.65 -4.94
N LEU A 9 -4.82 10.59 -5.87
CA LEU A 9 -4.09 10.64 -7.15
C LEU A 9 -2.69 11.30 -7.06
N VAL A 10 -2.35 11.89 -5.92
CA VAL A 10 -1.03 12.54 -5.76
C VAL A 10 0.09 11.53 -5.51
N THR A 11 -0.24 10.33 -5.01
CA THR A 11 0.76 9.30 -4.78
C THR A 11 1.05 8.51 -6.06
N HIS A 12 2.30 8.18 -6.29
CA HIS A 12 2.75 7.39 -7.43
C HIS A 12 2.00 6.05 -7.56
N TYR A 13 1.74 5.39 -6.44
CA TYR A 13 1.02 4.11 -6.40
C TYR A 13 -0.31 4.15 -7.16
N TYR A 14 -1.22 5.08 -6.82
CA TYR A 14 -2.54 5.15 -7.45
C TYR A 14 -2.47 5.62 -8.91
N ALA A 15 -1.53 6.52 -9.23
CA ALA A 15 -1.30 6.96 -10.60
C ALA A 15 -0.84 5.78 -11.48
N ALA A 16 0.08 4.95 -11.00
CA ALA A 16 0.57 3.78 -11.72
C ALA A 16 -0.50 2.67 -11.84
N VAL A 17 -1.35 2.49 -10.81
CA VAL A 17 -2.51 1.58 -10.92
C VAL A 17 -3.47 2.06 -11.98
N LEU A 18 -3.81 3.36 -12.01
CA LEU A 18 -4.71 3.95 -12.99
C LEU A 18 -4.15 3.79 -14.42
N ASP A 19 -2.86 4.04 -14.63
CA ASP A 19 -2.17 3.82 -15.90
C ASP A 19 -2.32 2.35 -16.38
N GLY A 20 -2.12 1.39 -15.48
CA GLY A 20 -2.32 -0.03 -15.78
C GLY A 20 -3.77 -0.40 -16.13
N ILE A 21 -4.75 0.25 -15.46
CA ILE A 21 -6.17 0.09 -15.77
C ILE A 21 -6.48 0.66 -17.17
N GLU A 22 -6.01 1.88 -17.46
CA GLU A 22 -6.22 2.55 -18.75
C GLU A 22 -5.59 1.76 -19.90
N ASP A 23 -4.39 1.24 -19.71
CA ASP A 23 -3.71 0.41 -20.71
C ASP A 23 -4.52 -0.84 -21.07
N GLU A 24 -5.10 -1.51 -20.09
CA GLU A 24 -5.89 -2.72 -20.34
C GLU A 24 -7.28 -2.39 -20.90
N ALA A 25 -7.95 -1.37 -20.34
CA ALA A 25 -9.25 -0.92 -20.81
C ALA A 25 -9.21 -0.49 -22.29
N ARG A 26 -8.18 0.23 -22.69
CA ARG A 26 -7.99 0.71 -24.09
C ARG A 26 -7.87 -0.43 -25.09
N LYS A 27 -7.23 -1.55 -24.74
CA LYS A 27 -7.10 -2.72 -25.61
C LYS A 27 -8.47 -3.31 -25.97
N GLU A 28 -9.41 -3.23 -25.05
CA GLU A 28 -10.78 -3.75 -25.19
C GLU A 28 -11.80 -2.68 -25.58
N GLY A 29 -11.32 -1.47 -25.97
CA GLY A 29 -12.16 -0.37 -26.47
C GLY A 29 -12.93 0.40 -25.39
N TYR A 30 -12.53 0.28 -24.12
CA TYR A 30 -13.15 1.01 -23.02
C TYR A 30 -12.45 2.33 -22.74
N SER A 31 -13.24 3.36 -22.42
CA SER A 31 -12.75 4.59 -21.79
C SER A 31 -12.84 4.49 -20.28
N VAL A 32 -11.92 5.14 -19.58
CA VAL A 32 -11.86 5.19 -18.12
C VAL A 32 -12.24 6.57 -17.63
N ILE A 33 -13.04 6.64 -16.59
CA ILE A 33 -13.34 7.86 -15.81
C ILE A 33 -12.91 7.62 -14.36
N SER A 34 -12.10 8.50 -13.80
CA SER A 34 -11.61 8.35 -12.43
C SER A 34 -12.20 9.38 -11.48
N ALA A 35 -12.39 8.98 -10.22
CA ALA A 35 -12.78 9.86 -9.13
C ALA A 35 -11.76 9.72 -7.98
N ASN A 36 -11.27 10.88 -7.51
CA ASN A 36 -10.38 10.96 -6.34
C ASN A 36 -11.21 11.29 -5.10
N THR A 37 -11.19 10.42 -4.09
CA THR A 37 -12.01 10.59 -2.88
C THR A 37 -11.30 11.35 -1.77
N HIS A 38 -10.00 11.61 -1.87
CA HIS A 38 -9.19 12.26 -0.82
C HIS A 38 -9.32 11.59 0.56
N GLU A 39 -9.46 10.26 0.59
CA GLU A 39 -9.68 9.45 1.80
C GLU A 39 -10.99 9.80 2.55
N ASP A 40 -11.94 10.45 1.88
CA ASP A 40 -13.24 10.87 2.41
C ASP A 40 -14.35 9.90 1.99
N THR A 41 -15.07 9.34 2.96
CA THR A 41 -16.12 8.34 2.72
C THR A 41 -17.32 8.94 1.98
N ASP A 42 -17.69 10.20 2.27
CA ASP A 42 -18.79 10.84 1.58
C ASP A 42 -18.45 11.14 0.10
N ALA A 43 -17.19 11.48 -0.16
CA ALA A 43 -16.71 11.62 -1.54
C ALA A 43 -16.67 10.28 -2.28
N GLU A 44 -16.38 9.18 -1.59
CA GLU A 44 -16.41 7.81 -2.13
C GLU A 44 -17.85 7.44 -2.54
N ILE A 45 -18.82 7.67 -1.66
CA ILE A 45 -20.25 7.43 -1.94
C ILE A 45 -20.68 8.25 -3.15
N ARG A 46 -20.43 9.57 -3.15
CA ARG A 46 -20.78 10.45 -4.27
C ARG A 46 -20.16 10.04 -5.60
N ALA A 47 -18.91 9.53 -5.57
CA ALA A 47 -18.24 9.05 -6.77
C ALA A 47 -18.95 7.83 -7.36
N ILE A 48 -19.39 6.92 -6.52
CA ILE A 48 -20.15 5.73 -6.89
C ILE A 48 -21.53 6.12 -7.48
N ASP A 49 -22.28 6.99 -6.81
CA ASP A 49 -23.57 7.48 -7.29
C ASP A 49 -23.45 8.16 -8.66
N ASN A 50 -22.39 8.95 -8.87
CA ASN A 50 -22.10 9.56 -10.15
C ASN A 50 -21.82 8.50 -11.24
N PHE A 51 -21.06 7.47 -10.94
CA PHE A 51 -20.77 6.38 -11.90
C PHE A 51 -22.03 5.59 -12.25
N ILE A 52 -22.90 5.32 -11.29
CA ILE A 52 -24.22 4.71 -11.53
C ILE A 52 -25.05 5.61 -12.46
N SER A 53 -25.10 6.91 -12.18
CA SER A 53 -25.84 7.90 -13.01
C SER A 53 -25.29 8.03 -14.43
N LEU A 54 -23.98 7.86 -14.60
CA LEU A 54 -23.30 7.85 -15.90
C LEU A 54 -23.42 6.50 -16.63
N HIS A 55 -24.08 5.50 -16.04
CA HIS A 55 -24.25 4.16 -16.58
C HIS A 55 -22.93 3.52 -16.99
N VAL A 56 -21.91 3.58 -16.10
CA VAL A 56 -20.67 2.85 -16.34
C VAL A 56 -20.94 1.34 -16.37
N GLU A 57 -20.22 0.61 -17.21
CA GLU A 57 -20.39 -0.83 -17.38
C GLU A 57 -19.79 -1.64 -16.25
N GLY A 58 -18.93 -1.01 -15.44
CA GLY A 58 -18.34 -1.61 -14.25
C GLY A 58 -17.46 -0.62 -13.52
N ILE A 59 -17.10 -0.97 -12.28
CA ILE A 59 -16.34 -0.11 -11.36
C ILE A 59 -15.12 -0.86 -10.85
N ILE A 60 -13.98 -0.18 -10.79
CA ILE A 60 -12.78 -0.63 -10.06
C ILE A 60 -12.59 0.33 -8.88
N ALA A 61 -12.47 -0.19 -7.67
CA ALA A 61 -12.40 0.66 -6.48
C ALA A 61 -11.26 0.26 -5.52
N CYS A 62 -10.61 1.27 -4.96
CA CYS A 62 -9.81 1.14 -3.74
C CYS A 62 -10.52 1.91 -2.62
N LEU A 63 -10.77 1.25 -1.49
CA LEU A 63 -11.44 1.85 -0.33
C LEU A 63 -10.66 3.04 0.24
N SER A 64 -11.39 4.08 0.63
CA SER A 64 -10.85 5.12 1.50
C SER A 64 -10.47 4.52 2.87
N GLN A 65 -9.40 5.01 3.49
CA GLN A 65 -8.94 4.48 4.79
C GLN A 65 -9.95 4.70 5.92
N ASN A 66 -10.83 5.66 5.75
CA ASN A 66 -11.84 6.04 6.75
C ASN A 66 -13.17 5.29 6.57
N THR A 67 -13.35 4.54 5.46
CA THR A 67 -14.58 3.80 5.19
C THR A 67 -14.71 2.59 6.11
N THR A 68 -15.76 2.58 6.92
CA THR A 68 -16.11 1.51 7.84
C THR A 68 -17.49 0.94 7.58
N ASP A 69 -18.38 1.67 6.90
CA ASP A 69 -19.67 1.22 6.40
C ASP A 69 -19.55 0.95 4.89
N TYR A 70 -19.97 -0.24 4.47
CA TYR A 70 -19.85 -0.71 3.10
C TYR A 70 -21.18 -0.78 2.36
N SER A 71 -22.24 -0.18 2.89
CA SER A 71 -23.62 -0.24 2.35
C SER A 71 -23.70 0.24 0.90
N HIS A 72 -22.98 1.29 0.54
CA HIS A 72 -22.94 1.81 -0.84
C HIS A 72 -22.31 0.81 -1.83
N PHE A 73 -21.38 -0.04 -1.40
CA PHE A 73 -20.87 -1.15 -2.23
C PHE A 73 -21.85 -2.33 -2.29
N GLU A 74 -22.59 -2.59 -1.23
CA GLU A 74 -23.65 -3.60 -1.25
C GLU A 74 -24.77 -3.24 -2.23
N GLU A 75 -25.12 -1.96 -2.33
CA GLU A 75 -26.10 -1.45 -3.30
C GLU A 75 -25.65 -1.69 -4.74
N ILE A 76 -24.38 -1.51 -5.08
CA ILE A 76 -23.81 -1.83 -6.40
C ILE A 76 -24.03 -3.33 -6.72
N SER A 77 -23.79 -4.22 -5.75
CA SER A 77 -24.04 -5.65 -5.91
C SER A 77 -25.51 -5.95 -6.21
N ASN A 78 -26.43 -5.29 -5.50
CA ASN A 78 -27.85 -5.48 -5.68
C ASN A 78 -28.35 -4.94 -7.04
N MET A 79 -27.67 -3.93 -7.60
CA MET A 79 -27.94 -3.40 -8.95
C MET A 79 -27.34 -4.27 -10.06
N GLY A 80 -26.53 -5.27 -9.72
CA GLY A 80 -25.85 -6.12 -10.69
C GLY A 80 -24.72 -5.44 -11.46
N ILE A 81 -24.18 -4.33 -10.95
CA ILE A 81 -23.07 -3.62 -11.59
C ILE A 81 -21.76 -4.32 -11.24
N PRO A 82 -20.94 -4.72 -12.22
CA PRO A 82 -19.64 -5.34 -11.99
C PRO A 82 -18.73 -4.46 -11.16
N LEU A 83 -18.15 -5.00 -10.08
CA LEU A 83 -17.20 -4.31 -9.22
C LEU A 83 -16.00 -5.19 -8.91
N VAL A 84 -14.81 -4.61 -8.98
CA VAL A 84 -13.55 -5.22 -8.57
C VAL A 84 -12.80 -4.30 -7.64
N PHE A 85 -12.36 -4.80 -6.49
CA PHE A 85 -11.50 -4.06 -5.59
C PHE A 85 -10.02 -4.26 -5.90
N PHE A 86 -9.21 -3.23 -5.62
CA PHE A 86 -7.75 -3.37 -5.58
C PHE A 86 -7.16 -2.74 -4.31
N GLY A 87 -6.02 -3.25 -3.89
CA GLY A 87 -5.29 -2.75 -2.72
C GLY A 87 -6.07 -2.90 -1.41
N ARG A 88 -6.89 -1.90 -1.06
CA ARG A 88 -7.82 -1.97 0.08
C ARG A 88 -9.17 -2.50 -0.38
N THR A 89 -9.67 -3.52 0.29
CA THR A 89 -10.83 -4.30 -0.15
C THR A 89 -11.83 -4.51 0.98
N CYS A 90 -13.10 -4.68 0.63
CA CYS A 90 -14.15 -5.16 1.52
C CYS A 90 -15.01 -6.20 0.82
N LEU A 91 -15.97 -6.81 1.53
CA LEU A 91 -16.99 -7.72 0.99
C LEU A 91 -16.38 -8.75 0.01
N THR A 92 -15.23 -9.34 0.39
CA THR A 92 -14.45 -10.22 -0.49
C THR A 92 -15.14 -11.55 -0.80
N ASP A 93 -16.24 -11.85 -0.15
CA ASP A 93 -17.16 -12.95 -0.46
C ASP A 93 -18.12 -12.62 -1.61
N ARG A 94 -18.32 -11.35 -1.93
CA ARG A 94 -19.22 -10.86 -2.99
C ARG A 94 -18.50 -10.33 -4.22
N PHE A 95 -17.31 -9.75 -4.05
CA PHE A 95 -16.58 -9.07 -5.12
C PHE A 95 -15.20 -9.66 -5.36
N SER A 96 -14.79 -9.67 -6.61
CA SER A 96 -13.42 -9.98 -7.00
C SER A 96 -12.46 -8.92 -6.48
N SER A 97 -11.23 -9.34 -6.19
CA SER A 97 -10.23 -8.43 -5.66
C SER A 97 -8.82 -8.75 -6.12
N VAL A 98 -7.99 -7.71 -6.19
CA VAL A 98 -6.56 -7.80 -6.45
C VAL A 98 -5.82 -7.17 -5.28
N THR A 99 -4.99 -7.95 -4.60
CA THR A 99 -4.20 -7.50 -3.44
C THR A 99 -2.73 -7.87 -3.64
N ALA A 100 -1.88 -7.47 -2.68
CA ALA A 100 -0.47 -7.85 -2.66
C ALA A 100 -0.16 -8.82 -1.52
N ASN A 101 0.97 -9.53 -1.60
CA ASN A 101 1.48 -10.43 -0.57
C ASN A 101 2.29 -9.68 0.51
N GLY A 102 1.65 -8.68 1.12
CA GLY A 102 2.34 -7.74 2.02
C GLY A 102 2.99 -8.36 3.26
N ASP A 103 2.49 -9.49 3.74
CA ASP A 103 3.05 -10.26 4.86
C ASP A 103 4.38 -10.92 4.46
N GLU A 104 4.43 -11.63 3.35
CA GLU A 104 5.65 -12.25 2.81
C GLU A 104 6.71 -11.19 2.48
N ALA A 105 6.32 -10.11 1.83
CA ALA A 105 7.24 -9.03 1.46
C ALA A 105 7.82 -8.29 2.69
N ALA A 106 7.00 -8.05 3.73
CA ALA A 106 7.48 -7.48 4.99
C ALA A 106 8.41 -8.44 5.73
N PHE A 107 8.11 -9.74 5.69
CA PHE A 107 8.99 -10.78 6.24
C PHE A 107 10.37 -10.73 5.55
N GLN A 108 10.41 -10.79 4.23
CA GLN A 108 11.66 -10.75 3.45
C GLN A 108 12.47 -9.47 3.70
N ALA A 109 11.82 -8.31 3.77
CA ALA A 109 12.48 -7.05 4.06
C ALA A 109 13.07 -7.01 5.49
N THR A 110 12.31 -7.49 6.47
CA THR A 110 12.78 -7.56 7.87
C THR A 110 13.91 -8.57 7.99
N GLN A 111 13.82 -9.73 7.33
CA GLN A 111 14.88 -10.72 7.28
C GLN A 111 16.17 -10.14 6.69
N HIS A 112 16.08 -9.38 5.59
CA HIS A 112 17.24 -8.70 5.01
C HIS A 112 17.88 -7.72 6.01
N LEU A 113 17.08 -6.92 6.74
CA LEU A 113 17.62 -6.04 7.78
C LEU A 113 18.34 -6.80 8.88
N ILE A 114 17.80 -7.95 9.29
CA ILE A 114 18.43 -8.84 10.28
C ILE A 114 19.74 -9.43 9.75
N ASP A 115 19.74 -9.91 8.51
CA ASP A 115 20.92 -10.53 7.86
C ASP A 115 22.05 -9.51 7.68
N THR A 116 21.72 -8.22 7.47
CA THR A 116 22.68 -7.11 7.42
C THR A 116 23.07 -6.54 8.78
N GLY A 117 22.71 -7.21 9.86
CA GLY A 117 23.19 -6.94 11.22
C GLY A 117 22.26 -6.14 12.11
N SER A 118 21.07 -5.73 11.64
CA SER A 118 20.10 -5.01 12.48
C SER A 118 19.51 -5.92 13.56
N ARG A 119 19.27 -5.37 14.74
CA ARG A 119 18.70 -6.09 15.89
C ARG A 119 17.56 -5.34 16.58
N ARG A 120 17.47 -4.04 16.42
CA ARG A 120 16.42 -3.20 16.94
C ARG A 120 15.68 -2.53 15.80
N ILE A 121 14.81 -3.29 15.15
CA ILE A 121 14.10 -2.85 13.95
C ILE A 121 12.77 -2.23 14.35
N ALA A 122 12.49 -0.99 13.93
CA ALA A 122 11.20 -0.37 14.12
C ALA A 122 10.28 -0.60 12.91
N PHE A 123 8.97 -0.71 13.18
CA PHE A 123 7.93 -0.71 12.16
C PHE A 123 7.09 0.56 12.30
N ILE A 124 7.01 1.36 11.23
CA ILE A 124 6.16 2.56 11.17
C ILE A 124 5.05 2.31 10.16
N GLY A 125 3.80 2.22 10.65
CA GLY A 125 2.63 1.86 9.87
C GLY A 125 1.45 2.80 10.02
N GLY A 126 0.45 2.60 9.17
CA GLY A 126 -0.83 3.32 9.24
C GLY A 126 -1.80 2.75 10.27
N PRO A 127 -3.10 3.13 10.19
CA PRO A 127 -4.14 2.69 11.11
C PRO A 127 -4.27 1.17 11.20
N ASN A 128 -4.34 0.65 12.42
CA ASN A 128 -4.38 -0.79 12.68
C ASN A 128 -5.65 -1.50 12.19
N HIS A 129 -6.71 -0.80 11.82
CA HIS A 129 -7.91 -1.42 11.26
C HIS A 129 -7.71 -1.87 9.81
N LEU A 130 -6.79 -1.24 9.07
CA LEU A 130 -6.50 -1.59 7.68
C LEU A 130 -5.82 -2.96 7.56
N ASP A 131 -6.40 -3.86 6.76
CA ASP A 131 -5.87 -5.22 6.55
C ASP A 131 -4.42 -5.20 6.03
N MET A 132 -4.11 -4.30 5.11
CA MET A 132 -2.77 -4.12 4.57
C MET A 132 -1.73 -3.80 5.67
N VAL A 133 -2.10 -2.96 6.67
CA VAL A 133 -1.24 -2.66 7.82
C VAL A 133 -1.04 -3.89 8.69
N LYS A 134 -2.12 -4.64 8.96
CA LYS A 134 -2.06 -5.90 9.74
C LYS A 134 -1.13 -6.91 9.08
N ARG A 135 -1.26 -7.12 7.76
CA ARG A 135 -0.43 -8.08 7.01
C ARG A 135 1.05 -7.69 7.03
N ARG A 136 1.40 -6.44 6.68
CA ARG A 136 2.79 -5.96 6.70
C ARG A 136 3.40 -6.04 8.10
N LYS A 137 2.64 -5.64 9.14
CA LYS A 137 3.06 -5.79 10.53
C LYS A 137 3.22 -7.26 10.94
N HIS A 138 2.35 -8.16 10.48
CA HIS A 138 2.46 -9.59 10.75
C HIS A 138 3.77 -10.15 10.20
N GLY A 139 4.10 -9.89 8.91
CA GLY A 139 5.36 -10.35 8.33
C GLY A 139 6.59 -9.82 9.04
N TYR A 140 6.59 -8.54 9.44
CA TYR A 140 7.64 -7.97 10.28
C TYR A 140 7.80 -8.71 11.61
N LEU A 141 6.71 -8.97 12.33
CA LEU A 141 6.74 -9.67 13.62
C LEU A 141 7.17 -11.14 13.47
N GLU A 142 6.75 -11.81 12.41
CA GLU A 142 7.16 -13.19 12.12
C GLU A 142 8.69 -13.31 11.89
N ALA A 143 9.25 -12.39 11.09
CA ALA A 143 10.70 -12.38 10.87
C ALA A 143 11.49 -12.19 12.17
N LEU A 144 11.03 -11.30 13.06
CA LEU A 144 11.65 -11.14 14.39
C LEU A 144 11.57 -12.43 15.22
N ARG A 145 10.41 -13.11 15.23
CA ARG A 145 10.20 -14.35 15.98
C ARG A 145 11.10 -15.48 15.48
N GLU A 146 11.15 -15.70 14.17
CA GLU A 146 12.00 -16.75 13.58
C GLU A 146 13.48 -16.54 13.88
N ASN A 147 13.91 -15.28 13.95
CA ASN A 147 15.29 -14.94 14.32
C ASN A 147 15.52 -14.79 15.83
N ARG A 148 14.53 -15.12 16.67
CA ARG A 148 14.59 -15.03 18.14
C ARG A 148 14.95 -13.64 18.65
N ILE A 149 14.54 -12.60 17.92
CA ILE A 149 14.66 -11.20 18.35
C ILE A 149 13.44 -10.85 19.18
N ALA A 150 13.67 -10.28 20.37
CA ALA A 150 12.59 -9.87 21.25
C ALA A 150 11.73 -8.77 20.60
N ILE A 151 10.41 -8.95 20.64
CA ILE A 151 9.46 -7.95 20.13
C ILE A 151 9.32 -6.84 21.16
N ASP A 152 9.83 -5.66 20.84
CA ASP A 152 9.64 -4.45 21.62
C ASP A 152 8.46 -3.64 21.03
N ARG A 153 7.36 -3.54 21.79
CA ARG A 153 6.17 -2.81 21.36
C ARG A 153 6.43 -1.30 21.17
N ASN A 154 7.45 -0.75 21.83
CA ASN A 154 7.83 0.65 21.68
C ASN A 154 8.47 0.94 20.31
N LEU A 155 8.89 -0.10 19.57
CA LEU A 155 9.40 0.04 18.21
C LEU A 155 8.29 -0.08 17.14
N VAL A 156 7.02 -0.20 17.53
CA VAL A 156 5.88 -0.30 16.60
C VAL A 156 5.01 0.94 16.71
N ALA A 157 5.10 1.83 15.75
CA ALA A 157 4.26 3.03 15.64
C ALA A 157 3.24 2.85 14.51
N CYS A 158 1.95 2.76 14.85
CA CYS A 158 0.87 2.54 13.88
C CYS A 158 -0.35 3.39 14.25
N GLU A 159 -0.58 4.48 13.50
CA GLU A 159 -1.71 5.38 13.77
C GLU A 159 -2.26 6.03 12.50
N LYS A 160 -1.44 6.77 11.74
CA LYS A 160 -1.88 7.57 10.60
C LYS A 160 -0.99 7.33 9.37
N ILE A 161 -1.57 7.54 8.18
CA ILE A 161 -0.83 7.67 6.92
C ILE A 161 -0.73 9.16 6.61
N ASP A 162 0.18 9.82 7.32
CA ASP A 162 0.40 11.26 7.25
C ASP A 162 1.90 11.56 7.39
N TYR A 163 2.40 12.49 6.57
CA TYR A 163 3.83 12.83 6.52
C TYR A 163 4.34 13.39 7.85
N GLN A 164 3.62 14.38 8.43
CA GLN A 164 4.06 15.03 9.66
C GLN A 164 4.00 14.08 10.85
N TRP A 165 2.93 13.29 10.95
CA TRP A 165 2.83 12.24 11.97
C TRP A 165 3.99 11.25 11.87
N ALA A 166 4.35 10.80 10.66
CA ALA A 166 5.45 9.86 10.47
C ALA A 166 6.81 10.48 10.80
N MET A 167 7.03 11.76 10.49
CA MET A 167 8.19 12.53 10.92
C MET A 167 8.33 12.54 12.44
N ASP A 168 7.24 12.89 13.14
CA ASP A 168 7.22 12.98 14.60
C ASP A 168 7.40 11.60 15.25
N ALA A 169 6.74 10.56 14.71
CA ALA A 169 6.88 9.20 15.19
C ALA A 169 8.32 8.67 15.01
N THR A 170 8.91 8.91 13.85
CA THR A 170 10.31 8.53 13.58
C THR A 170 11.26 9.26 14.51
N THR A 171 11.08 10.57 14.68
CA THR A 171 11.93 11.38 15.56
C THR A 171 11.87 10.87 17.02
N ARG A 172 10.66 10.57 17.53
CA ARG A 172 10.50 10.00 18.89
C ARG A 172 11.22 8.64 19.02
N LEU A 173 11.14 7.80 18.00
CA LEU A 173 11.84 6.51 18.02
C LEU A 173 13.37 6.68 18.04
N LEU A 174 13.89 7.62 17.26
CA LEU A 174 15.33 7.88 17.17
C LEU A 174 15.91 8.58 18.41
N GLN A 175 15.07 9.24 19.23
CA GLN A 175 15.46 9.91 20.47
C GLN A 175 15.42 9.00 21.71
N GLN A 176 15.01 7.72 21.57
CA GLN A 176 15.09 6.76 22.67
C GLN A 176 16.55 6.48 23.04
N GLU A 177 16.81 6.15 24.29
CA GLU A 177 18.13 5.75 24.77
C GLU A 177 18.64 4.55 23.95
N ASP A 178 17.80 3.53 23.81
CA ASP A 178 18.02 2.37 22.94
C ASP A 178 17.25 2.58 21.62
N ARG A 179 17.73 3.48 20.77
CA ARG A 179 17.09 3.78 19.49
C ARG A 179 17.09 2.57 18.53
N PRO A 180 16.17 2.51 17.56
CA PRO A 180 16.23 1.50 16.51
C PRO A 180 17.47 1.68 15.62
N ASP A 181 18.05 0.56 15.16
CA ASP A 181 19.14 0.51 14.19
C ASP A 181 18.61 0.30 12.75
N ALA A 182 17.33 -0.01 12.59
CA ALA A 182 16.67 -0.08 11.30
C ALA A 182 15.18 0.29 11.40
N ILE A 183 14.60 0.69 10.26
CA ILE A 183 13.18 1.03 10.12
C ILE A 183 12.61 0.31 8.90
N LEU A 184 11.48 -0.39 9.08
CA LEU A 184 10.60 -0.83 8.01
C LEU A 184 9.39 0.13 7.95
N ALA A 185 9.25 0.87 6.85
CA ALA A 185 8.21 1.87 6.65
C ALA A 185 7.08 1.35 5.74
N PHE A 186 5.83 1.64 6.13
CA PHE A 186 4.63 1.05 5.56
C PHE A 186 4.31 1.45 4.11
N ASN A 187 4.55 2.70 3.72
CA ASN A 187 4.23 3.22 2.38
C ASN A 187 5.14 4.39 1.99
N ASP A 188 4.95 4.96 0.78
CA ASP A 188 5.73 6.09 0.26
C ASP A 188 5.83 7.25 1.25
N ILE A 189 4.68 7.75 1.72
CA ILE A 189 4.60 8.91 2.62
C ILE A 189 5.42 8.68 3.88
N ILE A 190 5.24 7.52 4.52
CA ILE A 190 5.96 7.16 5.76
C ILE A 190 7.44 6.92 5.47
N THR A 191 7.78 6.33 4.32
CA THR A 191 9.18 6.07 3.95
C THR A 191 9.97 7.37 3.77
N PHE A 192 9.43 8.33 3.02
CA PHE A 192 10.09 9.62 2.82
C PHE A 192 10.14 10.46 4.09
N ALA A 193 9.11 10.39 4.93
CA ALA A 193 9.12 11.02 6.24
C ALA A 193 10.21 10.43 7.15
N ALA A 194 10.31 9.10 7.23
CA ALA A 194 11.34 8.43 8.01
C ALA A 194 12.75 8.77 7.51
N PHE A 195 12.96 8.74 6.19
CA PHE A 195 14.23 9.14 5.58
C PHE A 195 14.62 10.58 5.98
N THR A 196 13.67 11.50 5.89
CA THR A 196 13.90 12.91 6.25
C THR A 196 14.21 13.07 7.74
N ALA A 197 13.44 12.38 8.61
CA ALA A 197 13.66 12.45 10.06
C ALA A 197 15.04 11.91 10.46
N ILE A 198 15.49 10.78 9.89
CA ILE A 198 16.82 10.23 10.14
C ILE A 198 17.89 11.26 9.77
N LYS A 199 17.79 11.88 8.59
CA LYS A 199 18.75 12.90 8.13
C LYS A 199 18.73 14.14 9.02
N GLN A 200 17.57 14.61 9.47
CA GLN A 200 17.44 15.77 10.37
C GLN A 200 18.04 15.52 11.76
N GLN A 201 18.04 14.27 12.23
CA GLN A 201 18.73 13.88 13.47
C GLN A 201 20.26 13.74 13.29
N GLY A 202 20.80 14.03 12.10
CA GLY A 202 22.22 13.91 11.80
C GLY A 202 22.72 12.47 11.70
N LEU A 203 21.82 11.50 11.59
CA LEU A 203 22.16 10.08 11.51
C LEU A 203 22.45 9.65 10.06
N ARG A 204 23.39 8.72 9.90
CA ARG A 204 23.78 8.17 8.61
C ARG A 204 22.90 7.00 8.23
N ILE A 205 22.56 6.93 6.95
CA ILE A 205 21.82 5.82 6.37
C ILE A 205 22.75 5.12 5.36
N PRO A 206 23.03 3.83 5.49
CA PRO A 206 22.44 2.86 6.43
C PRO A 206 23.23 2.66 7.74
N GLU A 207 24.37 3.33 7.95
CA GLU A 207 25.34 2.99 8.99
C GLU A 207 24.76 3.07 10.40
N ASP A 208 24.06 4.17 10.71
CA ASP A 208 23.44 4.39 12.02
C ASP A 208 22.01 3.84 12.07
N VAL A 209 21.24 3.99 10.99
CA VAL A 209 19.88 3.49 10.85
C VAL A 209 19.64 3.03 9.40
N ALA A 210 19.40 1.73 9.19
CA ALA A 210 18.98 1.21 7.89
C ALA A 210 17.49 1.52 7.64
N LEU A 211 17.10 1.68 6.36
CA LEU A 211 15.72 1.98 5.99
C LEU A 211 15.29 1.14 4.79
N ILE A 212 14.14 0.47 4.94
CA ILE A 212 13.39 -0.12 3.82
C ILE A 212 11.97 0.40 3.89
N GLY A 213 11.40 0.75 2.74
CA GLY A 213 10.00 1.17 2.64
C GLY A 213 9.22 0.40 1.60
N PHE A 214 7.90 0.31 1.78
CA PHE A 214 7.00 -0.10 0.73
C PHE A 214 6.78 1.11 -0.18
N THR A 215 7.43 1.12 -1.34
CA THR A 215 7.36 2.23 -2.27
C THR A 215 7.68 1.80 -3.71
N ASP A 216 6.78 2.16 -4.64
CA ASP A 216 7.02 2.08 -6.08
C ASP A 216 7.47 3.45 -6.64
N ASP A 217 7.59 4.46 -5.79
CA ASP A 217 7.90 5.82 -6.21
C ASP A 217 9.28 5.90 -6.86
N VAL A 218 9.34 6.43 -8.08
CA VAL A 218 10.58 6.63 -8.83
C VAL A 218 11.59 7.51 -8.07
N HIS A 219 11.11 8.42 -7.22
CA HIS A 219 11.96 9.29 -6.39
C HIS A 219 12.81 8.51 -5.39
N ALA A 220 12.42 7.28 -5.02
CA ALA A 220 13.24 6.39 -4.19
C ALA A 220 14.63 6.12 -4.79
N GLN A 221 14.77 6.24 -6.12
CA GLN A 221 16.03 6.06 -6.85
C GLN A 221 16.84 7.36 -7.00
N TYR A 222 16.21 8.52 -6.77
CA TYR A 222 16.83 9.84 -7.00
C TYR A 222 17.36 10.49 -5.73
N VAL A 223 16.99 9.97 -4.57
CA VAL A 223 17.54 10.44 -3.29
C VAL A 223 18.91 9.81 -3.01
N THR A 224 19.68 10.45 -2.13
CA THR A 224 21.00 9.93 -1.70
C THR A 224 21.02 9.79 -0.18
N PRO A 225 21.28 8.55 0.32
CA PRO A 225 21.46 7.27 -0.40
C PRO A 225 20.16 6.80 -1.07
N ARG A 226 20.26 5.99 -2.16
CA ARG A 226 19.11 5.43 -2.87
C ARG A 226 18.34 4.47 -1.98
N MET A 227 17.01 4.57 -1.98
CA MET A 227 16.16 3.80 -1.06
C MET A 227 16.01 2.35 -1.50
N SER A 228 16.25 1.43 -0.58
CA SER A 228 15.79 0.04 -0.68
C SER A 228 14.28 0.01 -0.51
N ALA A 229 13.61 -0.74 -1.36
CA ALA A 229 12.16 -0.67 -1.50
C ALA A 229 11.53 -2.05 -1.65
N ILE A 230 10.31 -2.18 -1.15
CA ILE A 230 9.38 -3.20 -1.58
C ILE A 230 8.48 -2.55 -2.63
N GLU A 231 8.64 -2.97 -3.87
CA GLU A 231 7.88 -2.46 -5.02
C GLU A 231 6.54 -3.19 -5.14
N ASP A 232 5.43 -2.44 -5.13
CA ASP A 232 4.06 -2.95 -5.12
C ASP A 232 3.61 -3.51 -6.47
N GLN A 233 4.37 -3.33 -7.56
CA GLN A 233 3.99 -3.68 -8.93
C GLN A 233 2.63 -3.05 -9.32
N SER A 234 2.48 -1.75 -9.03
CA SER A 234 1.22 -1.02 -9.08
C SER A 234 0.55 -1.04 -10.45
N HIS A 235 1.33 -0.89 -11.53
CA HIS A 235 0.82 -0.97 -12.89
C HIS A 235 0.22 -2.36 -13.19
N GLN A 236 0.90 -3.45 -12.79
CA GLN A 236 0.40 -4.81 -12.95
C GLN A 236 -0.88 -5.06 -12.13
N MET A 237 -0.97 -4.43 -10.94
CA MET A 237 -2.18 -4.49 -10.12
C MET A 237 -3.37 -3.87 -10.87
N GLY A 238 -3.18 -2.71 -11.51
CA GLY A 238 -4.18 -2.05 -12.33
C GLY A 238 -4.63 -2.91 -13.51
N GLN A 239 -3.68 -3.45 -14.27
CA GLN A 239 -3.97 -4.36 -15.38
C GLN A 239 -4.79 -5.57 -14.92
N THR A 240 -4.37 -6.22 -13.81
CA THR A 240 -5.07 -7.40 -13.29
C THR A 240 -6.48 -7.07 -12.82
N ALA A 241 -6.68 -5.91 -12.18
CA ALA A 241 -8.01 -5.46 -11.75
C ALA A 241 -8.94 -5.21 -12.95
N CYS A 242 -8.43 -4.55 -14.01
CA CYS A 242 -9.19 -4.32 -15.22
C CYS A 242 -9.56 -5.65 -15.92
N GLN A 243 -8.62 -6.58 -16.06
CA GLN A 243 -8.88 -7.89 -16.63
C GLN A 243 -9.96 -8.67 -15.87
N LEU A 244 -9.98 -8.59 -14.54
CA LEU A 244 -11.03 -9.22 -13.73
C LEU A 244 -12.39 -8.53 -13.96
N LEU A 245 -12.41 -7.20 -14.01
CA LEU A 245 -13.64 -6.45 -14.27
C LEU A 245 -14.22 -6.80 -15.64
N LEU A 246 -13.39 -6.82 -16.68
CA LEU A 246 -13.80 -7.17 -18.04
C LEU A 246 -14.36 -8.60 -18.15
N LYS A 247 -13.79 -9.55 -17.41
CA LYS A 247 -14.38 -10.91 -17.31
C LYS A 247 -15.78 -10.86 -16.72
N THR A 248 -15.97 -10.08 -15.65
CA THR A 248 -17.29 -9.97 -15.01
C THR A 248 -18.29 -9.27 -15.93
N ILE A 249 -17.90 -8.21 -16.64
CA ILE A 249 -18.73 -7.54 -17.66
C ILE A 249 -19.15 -8.52 -18.76
N ASN A 250 -18.26 -9.42 -19.17
CA ASN A 250 -18.53 -10.46 -20.17
C ASN A 250 -19.29 -11.69 -19.63
N GLY A 251 -19.85 -11.60 -18.42
CA GLY A 251 -20.74 -12.63 -17.86
C GLY A 251 -20.06 -13.68 -16.99
N ASP A 252 -18.79 -13.55 -16.67
CA ASP A 252 -18.14 -14.44 -15.69
C ASP A 252 -18.57 -14.05 -14.27
N SER A 253 -19.38 -14.90 -13.63
CA SER A 253 -19.90 -14.67 -12.27
C SER A 253 -18.98 -15.18 -11.16
N LYS A 254 -17.78 -15.69 -11.49
CA LYS A 254 -16.84 -16.19 -10.48
C LYS A 254 -16.19 -15.05 -9.73
N ILE A 255 -16.05 -15.23 -8.43
CA ILE A 255 -15.30 -14.31 -7.56
C ILE A 255 -13.83 -14.74 -7.55
N TYR A 256 -12.96 -13.84 -7.95
CA TYR A 256 -11.51 -14.04 -7.99
C TYR A 256 -10.81 -13.24 -6.89
N ARG A 257 -9.83 -13.87 -6.26
CA ARG A 257 -8.89 -13.24 -5.34
C ARG A 257 -7.50 -13.38 -5.94
N LYS A 258 -6.99 -12.33 -6.55
CA LYS A 258 -5.68 -12.33 -7.18
C LYS A 258 -4.67 -11.63 -6.27
N ILE A 259 -3.49 -12.20 -6.23
CA ILE A 259 -2.34 -11.62 -5.52
C ILE A 259 -1.30 -11.23 -6.57
N VAL A 260 -0.91 -9.96 -6.56
CA VAL A 260 0.23 -9.47 -7.33
C VAL A 260 1.43 -9.49 -6.39
N PRO A 261 2.48 -10.27 -6.69
CA PRO A 261 3.63 -10.41 -5.81
C PRO A 261 4.42 -9.11 -5.77
N GLN A 262 4.79 -8.69 -4.57
CA GLN A 262 5.68 -7.56 -4.33
C GLN A 262 7.14 -7.99 -4.50
N LYS A 263 8.01 -7.03 -4.83
CA LYS A 263 9.43 -7.30 -5.07
C LYS A 263 10.31 -6.47 -4.13
N LEU A 264 11.15 -7.14 -3.36
CA LEU A 264 12.18 -6.47 -2.57
C LEU A 264 13.37 -6.09 -3.48
N VAL A 265 13.67 -4.80 -3.55
CA VAL A 265 14.78 -4.23 -4.30
C VAL A 265 15.76 -3.58 -3.32
N ILE A 266 16.92 -4.19 -3.17
CA ILE A 266 17.96 -3.71 -2.28
C ILE A 266 18.76 -2.60 -2.96
N ARG A 267 18.88 -1.48 -2.27
CA ARG A 267 19.69 -0.32 -2.65
C ARG A 267 20.53 0.15 -1.46
N GLU A 268 20.99 1.39 -1.48
CA GLU A 268 21.98 1.90 -0.53
C GLU A 268 21.46 2.04 0.92
N THR A 269 20.16 2.33 1.11
CA THR A 269 19.62 2.60 2.47
C THR A 269 19.56 1.38 3.39
N SER A 270 19.76 0.17 2.88
CA SER A 270 19.80 -1.05 3.71
C SER A 270 21.01 -1.94 3.44
N ALA A 271 21.87 -1.55 2.49
CA ALA A 271 23.08 -2.31 2.16
C ALA A 271 24.21 -1.97 3.12
N ARG A 272 24.18 -2.51 4.35
CA ARG A 272 25.35 -2.47 5.26
C ARG A 272 26.42 -3.43 4.77
N LYS A 273 27.69 -2.98 4.84
CA LYS A 273 28.86 -3.79 4.49
C LYS A 273 29.31 -4.61 5.70
#